data_c390b2868f18011056acaa4078713e90
#
_entry.id   c390b2868f18011056acaa4078713e90
#
_cell.length_a   1.000
_cell.length_b   1.000
_cell.length_c   1.000
_cell.angle_alpha   90.00
_cell.angle_beta   90.00
_cell.angle_gamma   90.00
#
_symmetry.space_group_name_H-M   'P 1'
#
loop_
_entity.id
_entity.type
_entity.pdbx_description
1 polymer ?
#
loop_
_entity_poly.entity_id
_entity_poly.type
_entity_poly.pdbx_seq_one_letter_code
_entity_poly.pdbx_strand_id
1 'polypeptide(L)'
;LPTHGIRLSSFFGDELILGSYLSRFLPILIGVFFLTNYSKNKTILNIFFLFIILSIVLIYVTGERASFLLSVMSITYIFVMWNKYSKKFLIILIISSFILLLTNFNNPDIKQRMVNITKEQLGLSDKPVSSVYVGHFLIAKDLFKENPILGVGPKNYVKHCTNNKKFQAP
;
A
#
# COMPACT_ATOMS: atom_id res chain seq x y z
N LEU A 1 -4.22 4.47 -25.09
CA LEU A 1 -4.09 4.88 -23.69
C LEU A 1 -3.89 3.63 -22.86
N PRO A 2 -2.84 3.50 -22.07
CA PRO A 2 -2.72 2.38 -21.17
C PRO A 2 -3.93 2.45 -20.24
N THR A 3 -4.70 1.39 -20.22
CA THR A 3 -5.76 1.16 -19.25
C THR A 3 -5.11 1.07 -17.88
N HIS A 4 -4.86 2.20 -17.27
CA HIS A 4 -4.58 2.24 -15.85
C HIS A 4 -5.84 1.71 -15.19
N GLY A 5 -5.77 0.48 -14.65
CA GLY A 5 -6.88 -0.13 -13.97
C GLY A 5 -7.54 0.89 -13.05
N ILE A 6 -8.85 0.89 -13.04
CA ILE A 6 -9.70 1.87 -12.37
C ILE A 6 -9.22 2.05 -10.94
N ARG A 7 -8.64 3.22 -10.65
CA ARG A 7 -8.35 3.66 -9.30
C ARG A 7 -9.51 4.48 -8.80
N LEU A 8 -9.86 4.33 -7.55
CA LEU A 8 -10.89 5.14 -6.91
C LEU A 8 -10.26 6.42 -6.36
N SER A 9 -10.67 7.57 -6.88
CA SER A 9 -10.26 8.89 -6.39
C SER A 9 -11.19 9.45 -5.32
N SER A 10 -12.48 9.04 -5.33
CA SER A 10 -13.51 9.53 -4.41
C SER A 10 -13.58 11.06 -4.38
N PHE A 11 -13.43 11.69 -3.21
CA PHE A 11 -13.53 13.15 -3.05
C PHE A 11 -12.34 13.95 -3.59
N PHE A 12 -11.28 13.29 -4.07
CA PHE A 12 -10.03 13.95 -4.51
C PHE A 12 -10.02 14.26 -6.02
N GLY A 13 -11.17 14.20 -6.70
CA GLY A 13 -11.28 14.48 -8.14
C GLY A 13 -10.41 13.52 -8.97
N ASP A 14 -9.46 14.06 -9.73
CA ASP A 14 -8.57 13.26 -10.59
C ASP A 14 -7.35 12.68 -9.82
N GLU A 15 -7.15 13.09 -8.56
CA GLU A 15 -6.04 12.60 -7.75
C GLU A 15 -6.35 11.24 -7.11
N LEU A 16 -5.51 10.26 -7.41
CA LEU A 16 -5.67 8.87 -6.98
C LEU A 16 -4.93 8.59 -5.67
N ILE A 17 -5.28 9.34 -4.61
CA ILE A 17 -4.56 9.38 -3.32
C ILE A 17 -5.38 8.89 -2.12
N LEU A 18 -6.62 8.44 -2.35
CA LEU A 18 -7.55 8.02 -1.28
C LEU A 18 -6.93 6.95 -0.36
N GLY A 19 -6.34 5.90 -0.91
CA GLY A 19 -5.71 4.83 -0.12
C GLY A 19 -4.53 5.34 0.71
N SER A 20 -3.76 6.29 0.16
CA SER A 20 -2.63 6.91 0.86
C SER A 20 -3.06 7.71 2.09
N TYR A 21 -4.16 8.46 2.02
CA TYR A 21 -4.73 9.14 3.18
C TYR A 21 -5.25 8.14 4.22
N LEU A 22 -6.05 7.17 3.80
CA LEU A 22 -6.61 6.18 4.72
C LEU A 22 -5.52 5.38 5.44
N SER A 23 -4.45 5.00 4.74
CA SER A 23 -3.35 4.23 5.33
C SER A 23 -2.59 4.99 6.42
N ARG A 24 -2.54 6.31 6.35
CA ARG A 24 -1.89 7.16 7.36
C ARG A 24 -2.79 7.44 8.56
N PHE A 25 -4.08 7.70 8.32
CA PHE A 25 -5.02 8.01 9.39
C PHE A 25 -5.45 6.80 10.20
N LEU A 26 -5.56 5.63 9.57
CA LEU A 26 -6.06 4.42 10.21
C LEU A 26 -5.25 4.00 11.46
N PRO A 27 -3.91 3.91 11.44
CA PRO A 27 -3.15 3.57 12.63
C PRO A 27 -3.27 4.62 13.75
N ILE A 28 -3.39 5.90 13.41
CA ILE A 28 -3.60 6.97 14.40
C ILE A 28 -4.95 6.77 15.09
N LEU A 29 -6.03 6.54 14.31
CA LEU A 29 -7.37 6.28 14.85
C LEU A 29 -7.39 5.05 15.74
N ILE A 30 -6.69 3.98 15.37
CA ILE A 30 -6.58 2.77 16.19
C ILE A 30 -5.87 3.09 17.51
N GLY A 31 -4.76 3.81 17.45
CA GLY A 31 -4.01 4.22 18.65
C GLY A 31 -4.87 5.05 19.60
N VAL A 32 -5.52 6.10 19.10
CA VAL A 32 -6.43 6.96 19.88
C VAL A 32 -7.57 6.15 20.50
N PHE A 33 -8.20 5.25 19.72
CA PHE A 33 -9.29 4.42 20.21
C PHE A 33 -8.86 3.54 21.40
N PHE A 34 -7.70 2.94 21.36
CA PHE A 34 -7.21 2.10 22.47
C PHE A 34 -6.73 2.90 23.69
N LEU A 35 -6.31 4.14 23.51
CA LEU A 35 -5.97 5.04 24.60
C LEU A 35 -7.21 5.57 25.33
N THR A 36 -8.37 5.54 24.70
CA THR A 36 -9.62 5.99 25.30
C THR A 36 -10.33 4.88 26.05
N ASN A 37 -11.22 5.25 26.98
CA ASN A 37 -12.04 4.29 27.74
C ASN A 37 -13.12 3.59 26.89
N TYR A 38 -13.34 4.00 25.65
CA TYR A 38 -14.32 3.39 24.73
C TYR A 38 -14.00 1.91 24.42
N SER A 39 -12.75 1.52 24.47
CA SER A 39 -12.33 0.13 24.28
C SER A 39 -12.86 -0.85 25.36
N LYS A 40 -13.37 -0.35 26.47
CA LYS A 40 -13.98 -1.17 27.54
C LYS A 40 -15.41 -1.62 27.17
N ASN A 41 -16.11 -0.90 26.32
CA ASN A 41 -17.47 -1.27 25.89
C ASN A 41 -17.38 -2.28 24.74
N LYS A 42 -17.91 -3.50 24.95
CA LYS A 42 -17.86 -4.60 23.97
C LYS A 42 -18.55 -4.24 22.65
N THR A 43 -19.66 -3.53 22.69
CA THR A 43 -20.41 -3.13 21.49
C THR A 43 -19.59 -2.15 20.65
N ILE A 44 -19.08 -1.09 21.28
CA ILE A 44 -18.26 -0.07 20.61
C ILE A 44 -16.99 -0.73 20.04
N LEU A 45 -16.37 -1.63 20.79
CA LEU A 45 -15.20 -2.37 20.36
C LEU A 45 -15.49 -3.22 19.11
N ASN A 46 -16.62 -3.90 19.05
CA ASN A 46 -16.98 -4.71 17.87
C ASN A 46 -17.28 -3.84 16.63
N ILE A 47 -17.97 -2.71 16.81
CA ILE A 47 -18.20 -1.73 15.75
C ILE A 47 -16.87 -1.20 15.22
N PHE A 48 -15.93 -0.91 16.11
CA PHE A 48 -14.61 -0.44 15.74
C PHE A 48 -13.82 -1.48 14.94
N PHE A 49 -13.89 -2.75 15.30
CA PHE A 49 -13.29 -3.83 14.52
C PHE A 49 -13.91 -3.99 13.14
N LEU A 50 -15.21 -3.85 13.02
CA LEU A 50 -15.89 -3.80 11.72
C LEU A 50 -15.38 -2.64 10.87
N PHE A 51 -15.21 -1.45 11.48
CA PHE A 51 -14.65 -0.29 10.81
C PHE A 51 -13.22 -0.56 10.27
N ILE A 52 -12.37 -1.26 11.05
CA ILE A 52 -11.01 -1.64 10.59
C ILE A 52 -11.11 -2.56 9.36
N ILE A 53 -11.99 -3.58 9.39
CA ILE A 53 -12.17 -4.50 8.25
C ILE A 53 -12.58 -3.73 7.00
N LEU A 54 -13.60 -2.87 7.11
CA LEU A 54 -14.08 -2.06 5.99
C LEU A 54 -12.99 -1.13 5.45
N SER A 55 -12.18 -0.54 6.33
CA SER A 55 -11.05 0.32 5.92
C SER A 55 -9.98 -0.44 5.17
N ILE A 56 -9.62 -1.65 5.60
CA ILE A 56 -8.64 -2.52 4.90
C ILE A 56 -9.17 -2.88 3.50
N VAL A 57 -10.43 -3.27 3.40
CA VAL A 57 -11.08 -3.61 2.12
C VAL A 57 -11.11 -2.38 1.21
N LEU A 58 -11.49 -1.22 1.73
CA LEU A 58 -11.53 0.02 0.96
C LEU A 58 -10.15 0.40 0.42
N ILE A 59 -9.10 0.37 1.27
CA ILE A 59 -7.71 0.63 0.83
C ILE A 59 -7.29 -0.35 -0.27
N TYR A 60 -7.67 -1.61 -0.18
CA TYR A 60 -7.39 -2.60 -1.22
C TYR A 60 -8.07 -2.25 -2.55
N VAL A 61 -9.35 -1.90 -2.50
CA VAL A 61 -10.16 -1.55 -3.68
C VAL A 61 -9.68 -0.28 -4.37
N THR A 62 -9.03 0.67 -3.63
CA THR A 62 -8.40 1.84 -4.27
C THR A 62 -7.29 1.47 -5.25
N GLY A 63 -6.75 0.25 -5.18
CA GLY A 63 -5.67 -0.20 -6.04
C GLY A 63 -4.30 0.37 -5.71
N GLU A 64 -4.13 0.98 -4.53
CA GLU A 64 -2.86 1.53 -4.06
C GLU A 64 -2.06 0.50 -3.26
N ARG A 65 -1.20 -0.27 -3.92
CA ARG A 65 -0.45 -1.39 -3.33
C ARG A 65 0.43 -1.00 -2.14
N ALA A 66 1.15 0.11 -2.26
CA ALA A 66 2.03 0.60 -1.20
C ALA A 66 1.23 0.98 0.06
N SER A 67 0.12 1.70 -0.13
CA SER A 67 -0.79 2.10 0.95
C SER A 67 -1.42 0.90 1.64
N PHE A 68 -1.81 -0.13 0.87
CA PHE A 68 -2.32 -1.37 1.42
C PHE A 68 -1.28 -2.10 2.27
N LEU A 69 -0.06 -2.28 1.76
CA LEU A 69 1.03 -2.93 2.48
C LEU A 69 1.36 -2.19 3.79
N LEU A 70 1.51 -0.87 3.73
CA LEU A 70 1.80 -0.05 4.90
C LEU A 70 0.68 -0.11 5.94
N SER A 71 -0.59 -0.16 5.51
CA SER A 71 -1.74 -0.31 6.43
C SER A 71 -1.69 -1.64 7.16
N VAL A 72 -1.48 -2.73 6.43
CA VAL A 72 -1.40 -4.07 7.03
C VAL A 72 -0.23 -4.15 8.00
N MET A 73 0.94 -3.64 7.64
CA MET A 73 2.12 -3.62 8.52
C MET A 73 1.87 -2.80 9.80
N SER A 74 1.32 -1.59 9.67
CA SER A 74 1.06 -0.72 10.82
C SER A 74 -0.01 -1.30 11.77
N ILE A 75 -1.08 -1.86 11.21
CA ILE A 75 -2.12 -2.51 12.01
C ILE A 75 -1.53 -3.73 12.73
N THR A 76 -0.77 -4.57 12.04
CA THR A 76 -0.11 -5.73 12.63
C THR A 76 0.81 -5.32 13.77
N TYR A 77 1.63 -4.28 13.58
CA TYR A 77 2.52 -3.76 14.61
C TYR A 77 1.74 -3.31 15.86
N ILE A 78 0.67 -2.54 15.70
CA ILE A 78 -0.14 -2.07 16.82
C ILE A 78 -0.73 -3.25 17.60
N PHE A 79 -1.27 -4.27 16.92
CA PHE A 79 -1.88 -5.41 17.59
C PHE A 79 -0.86 -6.36 18.25
N VAL A 80 0.35 -6.46 17.71
CA VAL A 80 1.46 -7.17 18.36
C VAL A 80 1.85 -6.46 19.66
N MET A 81 1.96 -5.14 19.63
CA MET A 81 2.23 -4.36 20.84
C MET A 81 1.08 -4.42 21.86
N TRP A 82 -0.15 -4.53 21.40
CA TRP A 82 -1.37 -4.64 22.24
C TRP A 82 -1.88 -6.07 22.33
N ASN A 83 -1.12 -6.94 22.96
CA ASN A 83 -1.35 -8.39 23.04
C ASN A 83 -2.76 -8.80 23.54
N LYS A 84 -3.42 -7.94 24.34
CA LYS A 84 -4.78 -8.18 24.85
C LYS A 84 -5.82 -8.51 23.77
N TYR A 85 -5.65 -8.01 22.55
CA TYR A 85 -6.61 -8.16 21.45
C TYR A 85 -6.11 -9.06 20.30
N SER A 86 -5.03 -9.79 20.51
CA SER A 86 -4.37 -10.60 19.47
C SER A 86 -5.31 -11.64 18.83
N LYS A 87 -6.15 -12.30 19.61
CA LYS A 87 -7.16 -13.27 19.08
C LYS A 87 -8.19 -12.60 18.17
N LYS A 88 -8.70 -11.41 18.55
CA LYS A 88 -9.63 -10.65 17.72
C LYS A 88 -8.96 -10.15 16.44
N PHE A 89 -7.69 -9.79 16.52
CA PHE A 89 -6.90 -9.39 15.37
C PHE A 89 -6.75 -10.52 14.35
N LEU A 90 -6.48 -11.75 14.80
CA LEU A 90 -6.44 -12.92 13.90
C LEU A 90 -7.77 -13.11 13.16
N ILE A 91 -8.89 -12.96 13.87
CA ILE A 91 -10.23 -13.03 13.26
C ILE A 91 -10.40 -11.94 12.19
N ILE A 92 -9.97 -10.70 12.47
CA ILE A 92 -10.02 -9.59 11.51
C ILE A 92 -9.19 -9.93 10.26
N LEU A 93 -7.97 -10.44 10.43
CA LEU A 93 -7.12 -10.84 9.30
C LEU A 93 -7.76 -11.93 8.44
N ILE A 94 -8.36 -12.94 9.08
CA ILE A 94 -9.04 -14.02 8.36
C ILE A 94 -10.24 -13.48 7.57
N ILE A 95 -11.11 -12.69 8.23
CA ILE A 95 -12.30 -12.13 7.59
C ILE A 95 -11.91 -11.17 6.46
N SER A 96 -10.96 -10.26 6.69
CA SER A 96 -10.51 -9.34 5.65
C SER A 96 -9.88 -10.09 4.48
N SER A 97 -9.03 -11.07 4.72
CA SER A 97 -8.43 -11.91 3.69
C SER A 97 -9.50 -12.63 2.84
N PHE A 98 -10.53 -13.17 3.47
CA PHE A 98 -11.64 -13.81 2.76
C PHE A 98 -12.40 -12.82 1.87
N ILE A 99 -12.72 -11.62 2.38
CA ILE A 99 -13.37 -10.58 1.59
C ILE A 99 -12.48 -10.15 0.41
N LEU A 100 -11.16 -10.00 0.62
CA LEU A 100 -10.21 -9.66 -0.45
C LEU A 100 -10.15 -10.74 -1.54
N LEU A 101 -10.23 -12.00 -1.17
CA LEU A 101 -10.34 -13.09 -2.16
C LEU A 101 -11.62 -12.96 -2.98
N LEU A 102 -12.77 -12.71 -2.34
CA LEU A 102 -14.03 -12.50 -3.06
C LEU A 102 -13.98 -11.28 -3.99
N THR A 103 -13.35 -10.18 -3.57
CA THR A 103 -13.21 -8.99 -4.44
C THR A 103 -12.34 -9.28 -5.67
N ASN A 104 -11.30 -10.10 -5.54
CA ASN A 104 -10.47 -10.53 -6.68
C ASN A 104 -11.22 -11.44 -7.66
N PHE A 105 -12.15 -12.27 -7.18
CA PHE A 105 -12.99 -13.09 -8.06
C PHE A 105 -14.00 -12.25 -8.84
N ASN A 106 -14.60 -11.25 -8.19
CA ASN A 106 -15.66 -10.45 -8.79
C ASN A 106 -15.14 -9.29 -9.66
N ASN A 107 -13.88 -8.83 -9.45
CA ASN A 107 -13.31 -7.67 -10.13
C ASN A 107 -11.95 -8.01 -10.75
N PRO A 108 -11.93 -8.38 -12.04
CA PRO A 108 -10.69 -8.76 -12.75
C PRO A 108 -9.67 -7.61 -12.79
N ASP A 109 -10.11 -6.35 -12.86
CA ASP A 109 -9.22 -5.18 -12.88
C ASP A 109 -8.44 -5.01 -11.58
N ILE A 110 -9.10 -5.20 -10.44
CA ILE A 110 -8.46 -5.17 -9.12
C ILE A 110 -7.45 -6.32 -9.01
N LYS A 111 -7.83 -7.53 -9.42
CA LYS A 111 -6.95 -8.69 -9.46
C LYS A 111 -5.73 -8.44 -10.34
N GLN A 112 -5.93 -7.92 -11.55
CA GLN A 112 -4.84 -7.55 -12.46
C GLN A 112 -3.85 -6.64 -11.76
N ARG A 113 -4.34 -5.58 -11.13
CA ARG A 113 -3.52 -4.54 -10.52
C ARG A 113 -2.84 -4.98 -9.22
N MET A 114 -3.60 -5.57 -8.30
CA MET A 114 -3.09 -5.92 -6.96
C MET A 114 -2.28 -7.20 -6.95
N VAL A 115 -2.61 -8.17 -7.81
CA VAL A 115 -1.97 -9.49 -7.82
C VAL A 115 -1.01 -9.65 -9.00
N ASN A 116 -1.50 -9.54 -10.24
CA ASN A 116 -0.70 -9.90 -11.42
C ASN A 116 0.47 -8.93 -11.63
N ILE A 117 0.20 -7.62 -11.64
CA ILE A 117 1.26 -6.61 -11.80
C ILE A 117 2.25 -6.67 -10.63
N THR A 118 1.80 -6.97 -9.41
CA THR A 118 2.69 -7.14 -8.26
C THR A 118 3.61 -8.35 -8.44
N LYS A 119 3.10 -9.48 -8.91
CA LYS A 119 3.91 -10.65 -9.24
C LYS A 119 4.95 -10.37 -10.31
N GLU A 120 4.56 -9.66 -11.38
CA GLU A 120 5.48 -9.24 -12.44
C GLU A 120 6.62 -8.35 -11.89
N GLN A 121 6.29 -7.41 -11.01
CA GLN A 121 7.28 -6.50 -10.42
C GLN A 121 8.24 -7.17 -9.42
N LEU A 122 7.77 -8.23 -8.75
CA LEU A 122 8.59 -9.03 -7.84
C LEU A 122 9.41 -10.11 -8.56
N GLY A 123 9.29 -10.22 -9.90
CA GLY A 123 9.96 -11.27 -10.66
C GLY A 123 9.40 -12.67 -10.41
N LEU A 124 8.18 -12.78 -9.91
CA LEU A 124 7.49 -14.05 -9.63
C LEU A 124 6.63 -14.53 -10.81
N SER A 125 6.72 -13.87 -11.96
CA SER A 125 6.07 -14.25 -13.21
C SER A 125 7.11 -14.55 -14.27
N ASP A 126 6.73 -15.34 -15.29
CA ASP A 126 7.61 -15.67 -16.43
C ASP A 126 7.92 -14.45 -17.33
N LYS A 127 7.29 -13.31 -17.05
CA LYS A 127 7.55 -12.05 -17.75
C LYS A 127 8.75 -11.33 -17.14
N PRO A 128 9.61 -10.70 -17.97
CA PRO A 128 10.73 -9.91 -17.45
C PRO A 128 10.22 -8.82 -16.52
N VAL A 129 10.93 -8.62 -15.40
CA VAL A 129 10.64 -7.54 -14.44
C VAL A 129 10.56 -6.22 -15.21
N SER A 130 9.51 -5.44 -14.96
CA SER A 130 9.30 -4.16 -15.66
C SER A 130 10.59 -3.33 -15.67
N SER A 131 11.15 -3.11 -16.84
CA SER A 131 12.41 -2.39 -17.06
C SER A 131 12.45 -1.02 -16.40
N VAL A 132 11.29 -0.38 -16.23
CA VAL A 132 11.15 0.95 -15.63
C VAL A 132 11.60 0.98 -14.16
N TYR A 133 11.15 0.01 -13.34
CA TYR A 133 11.54 -0.03 -11.92
C TYR A 133 13.00 -0.42 -11.72
N VAL A 134 13.49 -1.37 -12.54
CA VAL A 134 14.90 -1.76 -12.54
C VAL A 134 15.78 -0.58 -12.95
N GLY A 135 15.38 0.17 -13.99
CA GLY A 135 16.06 1.38 -14.43
C GLY A 135 16.18 2.41 -13.32
N HIS A 136 15.08 2.74 -12.66
CA HIS A 136 15.10 3.69 -11.53
C HIS A 136 15.98 3.23 -10.37
N PHE A 137 15.97 1.94 -10.04
CA PHE A 137 16.81 1.40 -8.98
C PHE A 137 18.30 1.46 -9.33
N LEU A 138 18.66 1.14 -10.57
CA LEU A 138 20.05 1.20 -11.04
C LEU A 138 20.58 2.63 -11.04
N ILE A 139 19.78 3.59 -11.53
CA ILE A 139 20.12 5.02 -11.49
C ILE A 139 20.31 5.48 -10.04
N ALA A 140 19.38 5.15 -9.16
CA ALA A 140 19.47 5.53 -7.75
C ALA A 140 20.74 4.96 -7.09
N LYS A 141 21.09 3.71 -7.42
CA LYS A 141 22.31 3.05 -6.93
C LYS A 141 23.59 3.74 -7.42
N ASP A 142 23.63 4.13 -8.69
CA ASP A 142 24.81 4.82 -9.26
C ASP A 142 24.94 6.23 -8.67
N LEU A 143 23.86 6.98 -8.55
CA LEU A 143 23.85 8.30 -7.90
C LEU A 143 24.27 8.22 -6.42
N PHE A 144 23.86 7.17 -5.72
CA PHE A 144 24.29 6.93 -4.34
C PHE A 144 25.78 6.65 -4.24
N LYS A 145 26.37 5.90 -5.20
CA LYS A 145 27.81 5.64 -5.22
C LYS A 145 28.63 6.90 -5.49
N GLU A 146 28.12 7.78 -6.36
CA GLU A 146 28.77 9.06 -6.67
C GLU A 146 28.70 10.05 -5.50
N ASN A 147 27.60 10.03 -4.74
CA ASN A 147 27.33 10.99 -3.66
C ASN A 147 26.80 10.30 -2.39
N PRO A 148 27.60 9.51 -1.66
CA PRO A 148 27.10 8.62 -0.61
C PRO A 148 26.64 9.35 0.67
N ILE A 149 27.16 10.56 0.94
CA ILE A 149 26.85 11.27 2.22
C ILE A 149 25.71 12.25 2.06
N LEU A 150 25.77 13.14 1.05
CA LEU A 150 24.80 14.23 0.87
C LEU A 150 23.75 13.92 -0.19
N GLY A 151 23.95 12.86 -0.99
CA GLY A 151 23.12 12.58 -2.15
C GLY A 151 23.23 13.66 -3.23
N VAL A 152 22.38 13.58 -4.24
CA VAL A 152 22.37 14.56 -5.36
C VAL A 152 21.42 15.74 -5.12
N GLY A 153 20.75 15.77 -3.98
CA GLY A 153 19.79 16.81 -3.61
C GLY A 153 18.40 16.66 -4.26
N PRO A 154 17.41 17.41 -3.74
CA PRO A 154 16.03 17.32 -4.22
C PRO A 154 15.96 17.80 -5.69
N LYS A 155 15.10 17.14 -6.49
CA LYS A 155 14.84 17.41 -7.91
C LYS A 155 16.01 17.17 -8.89
N ASN A 156 17.24 16.89 -8.44
CA ASN A 156 18.35 16.61 -9.34
C ASN A 156 18.29 15.19 -9.94
N TYR A 157 17.56 14.27 -9.33
CA TYR A 157 17.34 12.92 -9.87
C TYR A 157 16.84 12.94 -11.31
N VAL A 158 15.85 13.79 -11.62
CA VAL A 158 15.29 13.92 -12.97
C VAL A 158 16.34 14.41 -13.97
N LYS A 159 17.17 15.39 -13.60
CA LYS A 159 18.25 15.89 -14.46
C LYS A 159 19.28 14.81 -14.79
N HIS A 160 19.63 13.97 -13.81
CA HIS A 160 20.55 12.84 -14.03
C HIS A 160 19.92 11.76 -14.90
N CYS A 161 18.61 11.49 -14.78
CA CYS A 161 17.92 10.55 -15.67
C CYS A 161 17.87 11.03 -17.11
N THR A 162 17.62 12.33 -17.35
CA THR A 162 17.52 12.89 -18.71
C THR A 162 18.89 13.02 -19.39
N ASN A 163 19.93 13.30 -18.64
CA ASN A 163 21.28 13.49 -19.20
C ASN A 163 22.03 12.17 -19.43
N ASN A 164 21.62 11.08 -18.81
CA ASN A 164 22.33 9.83 -18.86
C ASN A 164 21.72 8.91 -19.94
N LYS A 165 22.31 8.91 -21.15
CA LYS A 165 21.86 8.11 -22.32
C LYS A 165 21.74 6.59 -22.02
N LYS A 166 22.38 6.08 -20.97
CA LYS A 166 22.29 4.67 -20.55
C LYS A 166 20.89 4.26 -20.06
N PHE A 167 20.04 5.23 -19.71
CA PHE A 167 18.74 5.00 -19.09
C PHE A 167 17.56 5.50 -19.93
N GLN A 168 17.83 6.00 -21.14
CA GLN A 168 16.80 6.23 -22.13
C GLN A 168 16.36 4.85 -22.64
N ALA A 169 15.11 4.47 -22.34
CA ALA A 169 14.54 3.25 -22.91
C ALA A 169 14.59 3.32 -24.44
N PRO A 170 14.83 2.20 -25.13
CA PRO A 170 14.78 2.13 -26.57
C PRO A 170 13.40 2.47 -27.11
#